data_a7743716e0b62722f23d61a7bec7dcd5
#
_entry.id   a7743716e0b62722f23d61a7bec7dcd5
#
_cell.length_a   1.000
_cell.length_b   1.000
_cell.length_c   1.000
_cell.angle_alpha   90.00
_cell.angle_beta   90.00
_cell.angle_gamma   90.00
#
_symmetry.space_group_name_H-M   'P 1'
#
loop_
_entity.id
_entity.type
_entity.pdbx_description
1 polymer ?
#
loop_
_entity_poly.entity_id
_entity_poly.type
_entity_poly.pdbx_seq_one_letter_code
_entity_poly.pdbx_strand_id
1 'polypeptide(L)'
;MAVMTYREALNLALREEMRRDPRVFVMGEEVGLYEGAYKVTQGMLKEFGPARVVDTPIAESGFTGVGIGAAMVGLRPVIEMMTFNFALLALDQIVNSAAKMLYMSGGQFNVPIVIRGPGGPAHQLAAQHSQSMEAYFYHVPGLKVVRPTTPMDAKGLLKAAIRDDNPVIFIESETLYSVKGEVPEDPEFVIPLGQAIVRREGSDVTVVAYMGMMYRVLEAAEELDKDGISVELVDPRTLQPMDTATILASVRKTHRAVVVEAGAGFAGMGSELAALITEQAFDDLDAPVERVTGASAPMPYARNLERAKTPSKEKIIETIRRVCGANGSH
;
A
#
# COMPACT_ATOMS: atom_id res chain seq x y z
N MET A 1 -20.78 -8.57 8.60
CA MET A 1 -19.55 -8.90 7.87
C MET A 1 -19.89 -9.74 6.67
N ALA A 2 -19.40 -9.40 5.48
CA ALA A 2 -19.51 -10.21 4.27
C ALA A 2 -18.12 -10.68 3.85
N VAL A 3 -18.02 -11.91 3.33
CA VAL A 3 -16.75 -12.42 2.78
C VAL A 3 -16.70 -12.05 1.31
N MET A 4 -15.69 -11.27 0.93
CA MET A 4 -15.46 -10.85 -0.45
C MET A 4 -13.99 -10.79 -0.79
N THR A 5 -13.66 -10.73 -2.07
CA THR A 5 -12.29 -10.55 -2.53
C THR A 5 -11.83 -9.11 -2.29
N TYR A 6 -10.51 -8.92 -2.24
CA TYR A 6 -9.89 -7.59 -2.14
C TYR A 6 -10.37 -6.65 -3.27
N ARG A 7 -10.46 -7.16 -4.50
CA ARG A 7 -10.98 -6.42 -5.65
C ARG A 7 -12.45 -6.01 -5.48
N GLU A 8 -13.31 -6.91 -5.00
CA GLU A 8 -14.71 -6.60 -4.71
C GLU A 8 -14.85 -5.57 -3.59
N ALA A 9 -13.97 -5.59 -2.60
CA ALA A 9 -13.93 -4.60 -1.53
C ALA A 9 -13.58 -3.19 -2.04
N LEU A 10 -12.63 -3.08 -2.99
CA LEU A 10 -12.33 -1.82 -3.68
C LEU A 10 -13.51 -1.33 -4.51
N ASN A 11 -14.14 -2.21 -5.30
CA ASN A 11 -15.33 -1.86 -6.08
C ASN A 11 -16.47 -1.35 -5.19
N LEU A 12 -16.72 -2.04 -4.07
CA LEU A 12 -17.71 -1.64 -3.09
C LEU A 12 -17.43 -0.27 -2.49
N ALA A 13 -16.17 -0.01 -2.10
CA ALA A 13 -15.74 1.28 -1.57
C ALA A 13 -16.00 2.43 -2.56
N LEU A 14 -15.60 2.25 -3.82
CA LEU A 14 -15.85 3.23 -4.88
C LEU A 14 -17.34 3.52 -5.06
N ARG A 15 -18.17 2.46 -5.14
CA ARG A 15 -19.63 2.61 -5.30
C ARG A 15 -20.26 3.34 -4.11
N GLU A 16 -19.89 2.98 -2.89
CA GLU A 16 -20.42 3.63 -1.68
C GLU A 16 -20.06 5.11 -1.65
N GLU A 17 -18.81 5.49 -1.96
CA GLU A 17 -18.41 6.90 -1.98
C GLU A 17 -19.01 7.68 -3.15
N MET A 18 -19.16 7.08 -4.33
CA MET A 18 -19.83 7.72 -5.46
C MET A 18 -21.34 7.91 -5.24
N ARG A 19 -22.00 7.02 -4.50
CA ARG A 19 -23.42 7.21 -4.09
C ARG A 19 -23.55 8.29 -3.03
N ARG A 20 -22.59 8.34 -2.09
CA ARG A 20 -22.58 9.32 -0.98
C ARG A 20 -22.32 10.74 -1.45
N ASP A 21 -21.37 10.93 -2.39
CA ASP A 21 -20.92 12.26 -2.81
C ASP A 21 -20.94 12.38 -4.35
N PRO A 22 -21.81 13.25 -4.92
CA PRO A 22 -21.89 13.45 -6.37
C PRO A 22 -20.62 14.04 -6.99
N ARG A 23 -19.69 14.58 -6.21
CA ARG A 23 -18.41 15.12 -6.68
C ARG A 23 -17.37 14.04 -6.97
N VAL A 24 -17.53 12.82 -6.42
CA VAL A 24 -16.62 11.70 -6.64
C VAL A 24 -16.85 11.12 -8.03
N PHE A 25 -15.80 10.98 -8.81
CA PHE A 25 -15.81 10.29 -10.12
C PHE A 25 -14.52 9.50 -10.32
N VAL A 26 -14.58 8.48 -11.16
CA VAL A 26 -13.43 7.63 -11.52
C VAL A 26 -12.99 7.98 -12.93
N MET A 27 -11.71 8.16 -13.14
CA MET A 27 -11.13 8.43 -14.47
C MET A 27 -9.83 7.62 -14.62
N GLY A 28 -9.61 7.08 -15.82
CA GLY A 28 -8.40 6.34 -16.16
C GLY A 28 -8.58 5.54 -17.44
N GLU A 29 -7.57 4.75 -17.76
CA GLU A 29 -7.55 3.91 -18.94
C GLU A 29 -8.45 2.69 -18.75
N GLU A 30 -9.37 2.45 -19.68
CA GLU A 30 -10.24 1.27 -19.72
C GLU A 30 -11.12 1.07 -18.46
N VAL A 31 -11.34 2.12 -17.66
CA VAL A 31 -12.12 2.03 -16.41
C VAL A 31 -13.63 1.90 -16.65
N GLY A 32 -14.12 2.36 -17.80
CA GLY A 32 -15.53 2.38 -18.16
C GLY A 32 -15.97 1.17 -18.98
N LEU A 33 -15.75 1.21 -20.31
CA LEU A 33 -16.24 0.19 -21.23
C LEU A 33 -15.64 -1.21 -20.98
N TYR A 34 -14.36 -1.26 -20.69
CA TYR A 34 -13.66 -2.52 -20.38
C TYR A 34 -13.80 -2.94 -18.92
N GLU A 35 -14.37 -2.07 -18.04
CA GLU A 35 -14.59 -2.32 -16.61
C GLU A 35 -13.29 -2.50 -15.80
N GLY A 36 -12.22 -1.84 -16.24
CA GLY A 36 -10.88 -1.92 -15.65
C GLY A 36 -10.09 -3.16 -16.07
N ALA A 37 -8.77 -3.03 -16.24
CA ALA A 37 -7.88 -4.13 -16.57
C ALA A 37 -7.97 -5.28 -15.55
N TYR A 38 -8.14 -4.93 -14.29
CA TYR A 38 -8.27 -5.87 -13.15
C TYR A 38 -9.70 -5.98 -12.61
N LYS A 39 -10.69 -5.42 -13.31
CA LYS A 39 -12.12 -5.47 -12.97
C LYS A 39 -12.49 -4.81 -11.62
N VAL A 40 -11.71 -3.87 -11.16
CA VAL A 40 -12.04 -3.07 -9.96
C VAL A 40 -13.26 -2.18 -10.23
N THR A 41 -13.40 -1.66 -11.44
CA THR A 41 -14.52 -0.76 -11.84
C THR A 41 -15.70 -1.49 -12.47
N GLN A 42 -15.74 -2.83 -12.36
CA GLN A 42 -16.79 -3.65 -12.97
C GLN A 42 -18.22 -3.18 -12.63
N GLY A 43 -19.03 -2.97 -13.66
CA GLY A 43 -20.44 -2.55 -13.55
C GLY A 43 -20.65 -1.08 -13.18
N MET A 44 -19.58 -0.30 -12.93
CA MET A 44 -19.71 1.09 -12.47
C MET A 44 -20.20 2.03 -13.57
N LEU A 45 -19.75 1.87 -14.81
CA LEU A 45 -20.22 2.68 -15.94
C LEU A 45 -21.74 2.55 -16.12
N LYS A 46 -22.29 1.34 -15.98
CA LYS A 46 -23.73 1.09 -16.05
C LYS A 46 -24.49 1.78 -14.93
N GLU A 47 -23.93 1.86 -13.74
CA GLU A 47 -24.59 2.46 -12.57
C GLU A 47 -24.50 3.97 -12.54
N PHE A 48 -23.33 4.54 -12.83
CA PHE A 48 -23.07 5.97 -12.64
C PHE A 48 -23.01 6.79 -13.92
N GLY A 49 -22.95 6.15 -15.08
CA GLY A 49 -22.88 6.79 -16.39
C GLY A 49 -21.50 7.36 -16.75
N PRO A 50 -21.33 7.80 -18.01
CA PRO A 50 -20.03 8.21 -18.55
C PRO A 50 -19.52 9.55 -18.02
N ALA A 51 -20.35 10.35 -17.36
CA ALA A 51 -19.92 11.58 -16.70
C ALA A 51 -19.21 11.32 -15.36
N ARG A 52 -19.37 10.12 -14.78
CA ARG A 52 -18.84 9.75 -13.48
C ARG A 52 -17.83 8.59 -13.56
N VAL A 53 -17.80 7.84 -14.67
CA VAL A 53 -16.82 6.80 -14.96
C VAL A 53 -16.28 7.09 -16.35
N VAL A 54 -15.07 7.65 -16.41
CA VAL A 54 -14.52 8.31 -17.59
C VAL A 54 -13.33 7.55 -18.13
N ASP A 55 -13.48 6.94 -19.31
CA ASP A 55 -12.36 6.37 -20.06
C ASP A 55 -11.47 7.47 -20.62
N THR A 56 -10.16 7.31 -20.52
CA THR A 56 -9.18 8.25 -21.07
C THR A 56 -8.31 7.58 -22.12
N PRO A 57 -7.68 8.37 -23.02
CA PRO A 57 -6.53 7.90 -23.78
C PRO A 57 -5.38 7.49 -22.84
N ILE A 58 -4.44 6.69 -23.37
CA ILE A 58 -3.17 6.38 -22.67
C ILE A 58 -2.30 7.64 -22.65
N ALA A 59 -2.48 8.45 -21.62
CA ALA A 59 -1.80 9.74 -21.42
C ALA A 59 -1.79 10.12 -19.93
N GLU A 60 -1.07 9.38 -19.10
CA GLU A 60 -1.13 9.44 -17.64
C GLU A 60 -0.84 10.85 -17.09
N SER A 61 0.10 11.58 -17.69
CA SER A 61 0.35 12.99 -17.34
C SER A 61 -0.87 13.86 -17.65
N GLY A 62 -1.52 13.64 -18.79
CA GLY A 62 -2.67 14.41 -19.25
C GLY A 62 -3.87 14.23 -18.34
N PHE A 63 -4.33 13.00 -18.16
CA PHE A 63 -5.54 12.76 -17.35
C PHE A 63 -5.31 13.00 -15.85
N THR A 64 -4.09 12.79 -15.33
CA THR A 64 -3.76 13.17 -13.96
C THR A 64 -3.84 14.68 -13.77
N GLY A 65 -3.30 15.46 -14.71
CA GLY A 65 -3.41 16.92 -14.69
C GLY A 65 -4.86 17.42 -14.75
N VAL A 66 -5.71 16.80 -15.58
CA VAL A 66 -7.16 17.09 -15.62
C VAL A 66 -7.81 16.78 -14.26
N GLY A 67 -7.47 15.63 -13.65
CA GLY A 67 -7.96 15.26 -12.32
C GLY A 67 -7.56 16.28 -11.25
N ILE A 68 -6.31 16.75 -11.24
CA ILE A 68 -5.83 17.77 -10.32
C ILE A 68 -6.63 19.08 -10.50
N GLY A 69 -6.79 19.53 -11.72
CA GLY A 69 -7.61 20.72 -12.01
C GLY A 69 -9.06 20.57 -11.56
N ALA A 70 -9.67 19.40 -11.77
CA ALA A 70 -11.01 19.08 -11.30
C ALA A 70 -11.11 19.10 -9.76
N ALA A 71 -10.08 18.58 -9.07
CA ALA A 71 -10.00 18.63 -7.61
C ALA A 71 -9.93 20.07 -7.08
N MET A 72 -9.11 20.92 -7.70
CA MET A 72 -8.97 22.33 -7.32
C MET A 72 -10.28 23.14 -7.44
N VAL A 73 -11.20 22.73 -8.30
CA VAL A 73 -12.53 23.35 -8.44
C VAL A 73 -13.63 22.62 -7.65
N GLY A 74 -13.25 21.72 -6.75
CA GLY A 74 -14.15 21.13 -5.76
C GLY A 74 -14.71 19.75 -6.09
N LEU A 75 -14.27 19.10 -7.18
CA LEU A 75 -14.57 17.69 -7.42
C LEU A 75 -13.63 16.76 -6.62
N ARG A 76 -13.96 15.47 -6.57
CA ARG A 76 -13.16 14.43 -5.89
C ARG A 76 -12.82 13.30 -6.84
N PRO A 77 -11.81 13.50 -7.72
CA PRO A 77 -11.40 12.49 -8.68
C PRO A 77 -10.66 11.32 -8.02
N VAL A 78 -11.00 10.12 -8.48
CA VAL A 78 -10.22 8.91 -8.27
C VAL A 78 -9.59 8.54 -9.60
N ILE A 79 -8.29 8.74 -9.71
CA ILE A 79 -7.52 8.45 -10.92
C ILE A 79 -7.00 7.02 -10.83
N GLU A 80 -7.40 6.17 -11.77
CA GLU A 80 -6.87 4.82 -11.88
C GLU A 80 -5.68 4.80 -12.84
N MET A 81 -4.53 4.43 -12.33
CA MET A 81 -3.40 3.97 -13.13
C MET A 81 -3.60 2.50 -13.45
N MET A 82 -3.65 2.10 -14.70
CA MET A 82 -3.85 0.71 -15.10
C MET A 82 -2.84 -0.20 -14.39
N THR A 83 -1.60 0.24 -14.29
CA THR A 83 -0.61 -0.23 -13.31
C THR A 83 0.13 0.97 -12.73
N PHE A 84 0.38 0.96 -11.43
CA PHE A 84 1.00 2.09 -10.74
C PHE A 84 2.43 2.40 -11.24
N ASN A 85 3.02 1.47 -11.96
CA ASN A 85 4.31 1.65 -12.63
C ASN A 85 4.32 2.85 -13.59
N PHE A 86 3.20 3.15 -14.23
CA PHE A 86 3.08 4.26 -15.18
C PHE A 86 2.68 5.59 -14.53
N ALA A 87 2.51 5.62 -13.21
CA ALA A 87 2.47 6.88 -12.46
C ALA A 87 3.77 7.69 -12.63
N LEU A 88 4.88 7.05 -13.06
CA LEU A 88 6.11 7.73 -13.45
C LEU A 88 5.92 8.73 -14.61
N LEU A 89 5.01 8.46 -15.55
CA LEU A 89 4.67 9.39 -16.62
C LEU A 89 3.91 10.62 -16.11
N ALA A 90 3.22 10.48 -14.99
CA ALA A 90 2.49 11.55 -14.32
C ALA A 90 3.26 12.16 -13.12
N LEU A 91 4.52 11.81 -12.93
CA LEU A 91 5.29 12.17 -11.73
C LEU A 91 5.34 13.69 -11.51
N ASP A 92 5.53 14.48 -12.57
CA ASP A 92 5.51 15.94 -12.48
C ASP A 92 4.15 16.46 -11.97
N GLN A 93 3.05 15.95 -12.50
CA GLN A 93 1.70 16.32 -12.07
C GLN A 93 1.47 15.98 -10.59
N ILE A 94 1.94 14.82 -10.15
CA ILE A 94 1.78 14.35 -8.77
C ILE A 94 2.66 15.18 -7.82
N VAL A 95 3.94 15.32 -8.14
CA VAL A 95 4.94 15.91 -7.24
C VAL A 95 4.91 17.44 -7.26
N ASN A 96 4.86 18.05 -8.44
CA ASN A 96 4.95 19.51 -8.57
C ASN A 96 3.60 20.20 -8.54
N SER A 97 2.53 19.54 -8.98
CA SER A 97 1.18 20.11 -8.97
C SER A 97 0.38 19.65 -7.75
N ALA A 98 0.00 18.37 -7.64
CA ALA A 98 -0.90 17.90 -6.58
C ALA A 98 -0.30 18.14 -5.18
N ALA A 99 0.92 17.70 -4.94
CA ALA A 99 1.54 17.76 -3.62
C ALA A 99 1.85 19.19 -3.14
N LYS A 100 2.04 20.15 -4.04
CA LYS A 100 2.51 21.50 -3.70
C LYS A 100 1.42 22.57 -3.69
N MET A 101 0.29 22.32 -4.35
CA MET A 101 -0.72 23.35 -4.60
C MET A 101 -1.28 23.97 -3.31
N LEU A 102 -1.58 23.19 -2.30
CA LEU A 102 -2.07 23.71 -1.01
C LEU A 102 -1.07 24.69 -0.38
N TYR A 103 0.21 24.31 -0.36
CA TYR A 103 1.29 25.16 0.18
C TYR A 103 1.50 26.41 -0.66
N MET A 104 1.64 26.26 -1.98
CA MET A 104 1.93 27.39 -2.89
C MET A 104 0.79 28.40 -2.96
N SER A 105 -0.45 27.96 -2.77
CA SER A 105 -1.62 28.84 -2.75
C SER A 105 -1.86 29.50 -1.38
N GLY A 106 -1.02 29.25 -0.38
CA GLY A 106 -1.25 29.75 0.97
C GLY A 106 -2.51 29.16 1.63
N GLY A 107 -2.85 27.89 1.29
CA GLY A 107 -4.02 27.20 1.84
C GLY A 107 -5.33 27.44 1.09
N GLN A 108 -5.31 28.11 -0.06
CA GLN A 108 -6.53 28.46 -0.79
C GLN A 108 -7.08 27.32 -1.66
N PHE A 109 -6.21 26.43 -2.15
CA PHE A 109 -6.57 25.32 -3.02
C PHE A 109 -6.19 23.98 -2.40
N ASN A 110 -7.19 23.21 -2.00
CA ASN A 110 -7.03 21.79 -1.71
C ASN A 110 -6.99 20.99 -3.01
N VAL A 111 -6.38 19.82 -2.95
CA VAL A 111 -6.36 18.86 -4.07
C VAL A 111 -6.85 17.49 -3.55
N PRO A 112 -8.16 17.34 -3.33
CA PRO A 112 -8.76 16.09 -2.87
C PRO A 112 -8.80 15.03 -3.98
N ILE A 113 -7.65 14.44 -4.27
CA ILE A 113 -7.47 13.46 -5.34
C ILE A 113 -6.92 12.14 -4.78
N VAL A 114 -7.44 11.04 -5.27
CA VAL A 114 -6.85 9.71 -5.05
C VAL A 114 -6.22 9.23 -6.35
N ILE A 115 -4.96 8.84 -6.32
CA ILE A 115 -4.27 8.19 -7.44
C ILE A 115 -4.02 6.75 -7.03
N ARG A 116 -4.70 5.80 -7.68
CA ARG A 116 -4.70 4.39 -7.30
C ARG A 116 -4.32 3.46 -8.44
N GLY A 117 -3.86 2.28 -8.09
CA GLY A 117 -3.59 1.20 -9.03
C GLY A 117 -2.65 0.14 -8.42
N PRO A 118 -2.52 -1.04 -9.06
CA PRO A 118 -1.63 -2.10 -8.58
C PRO A 118 -0.17 -1.76 -8.81
N GLY A 119 0.65 -1.99 -7.78
CA GLY A 119 2.11 -1.85 -7.84
C GLY A 119 2.80 -2.92 -7.00
N GLY A 120 4.09 -3.12 -7.22
CA GLY A 120 4.88 -4.18 -6.62
C GLY A 120 4.87 -5.48 -7.43
N PRO A 121 5.25 -6.61 -6.82
CA PRO A 121 5.24 -7.92 -7.49
C PRO A 121 3.87 -8.25 -8.09
N ALA A 122 3.90 -8.82 -9.29
CA ALA A 122 2.72 -9.16 -10.08
C ALA A 122 2.80 -10.62 -10.57
N HIS A 123 1.95 -11.03 -11.50
CA HIS A 123 1.94 -12.38 -12.05
C HIS A 123 2.65 -12.44 -13.41
N GLN A 124 3.99 -12.53 -13.39
CA GLN A 124 4.82 -12.65 -14.60
C GLN A 124 4.65 -11.48 -15.58
N LEU A 125 4.53 -10.24 -15.06
CA LEU A 125 4.44 -9.02 -15.87
C LEU A 125 5.80 -8.35 -16.13
N ALA A 126 6.90 -8.93 -15.62
CA ALA A 126 8.28 -8.51 -15.82
C ALA A 126 8.62 -7.10 -15.28
N ALA A 127 9.74 -6.55 -15.75
CA ALA A 127 10.46 -5.44 -15.13
C ALA A 127 9.65 -4.14 -15.03
N GLN A 128 8.95 -3.77 -16.09
CA GLN A 128 8.24 -2.48 -16.16
C GLN A 128 6.88 -2.47 -15.44
N HIS A 129 6.31 -3.64 -15.11
CA HIS A 129 4.99 -3.78 -14.53
C HIS A 129 5.00 -4.38 -13.11
N SER A 130 6.16 -4.45 -12.46
CA SER A 130 6.29 -5.11 -11.15
C SER A 130 7.22 -4.35 -10.20
N GLN A 131 7.18 -3.02 -10.23
CA GLN A 131 8.03 -2.15 -9.42
C GLN A 131 7.34 -1.77 -8.11
N SER A 132 8.10 -1.75 -7.01
CA SER A 132 7.66 -1.19 -5.74
C SER A 132 7.97 0.31 -5.72
N MET A 133 6.93 1.12 -5.86
CA MET A 133 7.04 2.55 -6.13
C MET A 133 6.80 3.43 -4.89
N GLU A 134 6.44 2.84 -3.76
CA GLU A 134 6.03 3.58 -2.56
C GLU A 134 7.07 4.58 -2.07
N ALA A 135 8.36 4.23 -2.11
CA ALA A 135 9.44 5.11 -1.65
C ALA A 135 9.58 6.41 -2.48
N TYR A 136 9.23 6.38 -3.76
CA TYR A 136 9.24 7.58 -4.61
C TYR A 136 8.24 8.62 -4.14
N PHE A 137 7.06 8.19 -3.68
CA PHE A 137 5.98 9.08 -3.25
C PHE A 137 6.04 9.40 -1.76
N TYR A 138 6.54 8.46 -0.95
CA TYR A 138 6.76 8.68 0.48
C TYR A 138 7.68 9.87 0.75
N HIS A 139 8.73 10.02 -0.06
CA HIS A 139 9.71 11.13 0.08
C HIS A 139 9.15 12.51 -0.30
N VAL A 140 7.92 12.61 -0.79
CA VAL A 140 7.34 13.87 -1.29
C VAL A 140 6.45 14.53 -0.25
N PRO A 141 6.86 15.64 0.40
CA PRO A 141 5.99 16.39 1.30
C PRO A 141 4.72 16.87 0.59
N GLY A 142 3.57 16.65 1.24
CA GLY A 142 2.25 17.00 0.71
C GLY A 142 1.48 15.80 0.15
N LEU A 143 2.10 14.63 0.01
CA LEU A 143 1.41 13.39 -0.36
C LEU A 143 1.14 12.53 0.88
N LYS A 144 0.02 11.79 0.84
CA LYS A 144 -0.22 10.64 1.69
C LYS A 144 0.00 9.36 0.89
N VAL A 145 0.54 8.29 1.52
CA VAL A 145 0.85 7.04 0.85
C VAL A 145 0.23 5.88 1.61
N VAL A 146 -0.64 5.13 0.95
CA VAL A 146 -1.45 4.06 1.53
C VAL A 146 -1.17 2.73 0.83
N ARG A 147 -1.01 1.66 1.61
CA ARG A 147 -0.73 0.29 1.14
C ARG A 147 -1.68 -0.71 1.82
N PRO A 148 -2.94 -0.82 1.40
CA PRO A 148 -3.92 -1.70 2.04
C PRO A 148 -3.57 -3.17 1.83
N THR A 149 -3.63 -3.98 2.89
CA THR A 149 -3.21 -5.39 2.85
C THR A 149 -4.39 -6.36 2.72
N THR A 150 -5.47 -6.13 3.46
CA THR A 150 -6.64 -7.04 3.48
C THR A 150 -7.83 -6.45 2.72
N PRO A 151 -8.86 -7.26 2.39
CA PRO A 151 -10.12 -6.73 1.83
C PRO A 151 -10.76 -5.65 2.71
N MET A 152 -10.73 -5.82 4.04
CA MET A 152 -11.21 -4.82 4.99
C MET A 152 -10.42 -3.51 4.88
N ASP A 153 -9.10 -3.60 4.82
CA ASP A 153 -8.24 -2.41 4.64
C ASP A 153 -8.51 -1.73 3.30
N ALA A 154 -8.67 -2.53 2.23
CA ALA A 154 -8.97 -2.01 0.90
C ALA A 154 -10.25 -1.16 0.90
N LYS A 155 -11.33 -1.64 1.51
CA LYS A 155 -12.57 -0.87 1.66
C LYS A 155 -12.38 0.35 2.54
N GLY A 156 -11.92 0.15 3.77
CA GLY A 156 -11.90 1.20 4.79
C GLY A 156 -10.93 2.33 4.48
N LEU A 157 -9.72 2.00 4.01
CA LEU A 157 -8.70 2.99 3.68
C LEU A 157 -9.00 3.74 2.37
N LEU A 158 -9.58 3.07 1.35
CA LEU A 158 -9.95 3.76 0.11
C LEU A 158 -11.04 4.79 0.35
N LYS A 159 -12.03 4.47 1.18
CA LYS A 159 -13.06 5.44 1.57
C LYS A 159 -12.47 6.61 2.34
N ALA A 160 -11.56 6.36 3.28
CA ALA A 160 -10.86 7.42 4.00
C ALA A 160 -10.03 8.30 3.04
N ALA A 161 -9.34 7.68 2.06
CA ALA A 161 -8.57 8.38 1.05
C ALA A 161 -9.45 9.30 0.17
N ILE A 162 -10.63 8.82 -0.26
CA ILE A 162 -11.58 9.61 -1.06
C ILE A 162 -12.15 10.80 -0.26
N ARG A 163 -12.31 10.63 1.06
CA ARG A 163 -12.80 11.68 1.96
C ARG A 163 -11.73 12.69 2.39
N ASP A 164 -10.45 12.40 2.16
CA ASP A 164 -9.34 13.30 2.50
C ASP A 164 -9.28 14.51 1.55
N ASP A 165 -8.92 15.67 2.08
CA ASP A 165 -8.82 16.90 1.29
C ASP A 165 -7.42 17.12 0.67
N ASN A 166 -6.50 16.18 0.89
CA ASN A 166 -5.15 16.19 0.33
C ASN A 166 -4.93 15.05 -0.65
N PRO A 167 -3.90 15.11 -1.51
CA PRO A 167 -3.59 14.06 -2.45
C PRO A 167 -3.18 12.75 -1.75
N VAL A 168 -3.81 11.65 -2.14
CA VAL A 168 -3.54 10.31 -1.61
C VAL A 168 -3.05 9.40 -2.72
N ILE A 169 -1.88 8.85 -2.54
CA ILE A 169 -1.30 7.77 -3.34
C ILE A 169 -1.73 6.44 -2.72
N PHE A 170 -2.55 5.69 -3.45
CA PHE A 170 -3.18 4.47 -2.95
C PHE A 170 -2.72 3.27 -3.79
N ILE A 171 -1.63 2.63 -3.36
CA ILE A 171 -0.99 1.57 -4.15
C ILE A 171 -1.49 0.20 -3.69
N GLU A 172 -2.19 -0.48 -4.58
CA GLU A 172 -2.74 -1.82 -4.41
C GLU A 172 -1.73 -2.91 -4.79
N SER A 173 -2.12 -4.17 -4.72
CA SER A 173 -1.33 -5.30 -5.21
C SER A 173 -2.17 -6.21 -6.10
N GLU A 174 -1.68 -6.47 -7.30
CA GLU A 174 -2.30 -7.42 -8.22
C GLU A 174 -2.43 -8.80 -7.58
N THR A 175 -1.41 -9.25 -6.87
CA THR A 175 -1.38 -10.58 -6.24
C THR A 175 -2.43 -10.75 -5.13
N LEU A 176 -2.98 -9.65 -4.62
CA LEU A 176 -4.01 -9.67 -3.57
C LEU A 176 -5.44 -9.56 -4.10
N TYR A 177 -5.67 -9.22 -5.35
CA TYR A 177 -7.02 -8.98 -5.89
C TYR A 177 -8.00 -10.14 -5.72
N SER A 178 -7.51 -11.38 -5.69
CA SER A 178 -8.32 -12.58 -5.47
C SER A 178 -8.36 -13.05 -4.01
N VAL A 179 -7.59 -12.45 -3.12
CA VAL A 179 -7.58 -12.81 -1.70
C VAL A 179 -8.92 -12.45 -1.09
N LYS A 180 -9.53 -13.40 -0.38
CA LYS A 180 -10.81 -13.24 0.31
C LYS A 180 -10.60 -12.90 1.78
N GLY A 181 -11.51 -12.11 2.32
CA GLY A 181 -11.54 -11.77 3.74
C GLY A 181 -12.87 -11.17 4.14
N GLU A 182 -13.08 -11.05 5.43
CA GLU A 182 -14.26 -10.40 6.00
C GLU A 182 -14.19 -8.89 5.82
N VAL A 183 -15.31 -8.29 5.43
CA VAL A 183 -15.46 -6.84 5.22
C VAL A 183 -16.75 -6.38 5.88
N PRO A 184 -16.74 -5.29 6.67
CA PRO A 184 -17.94 -4.71 7.23
C PRO A 184 -18.92 -4.28 6.14
N GLU A 185 -20.20 -4.63 6.32
CA GLU A 185 -21.27 -4.23 5.39
C GLU A 185 -21.76 -2.80 5.61
N ASP A 186 -21.40 -2.21 6.76
CA ASP A 186 -21.72 -0.82 7.08
C ASP A 186 -21.16 0.13 5.98
N PRO A 187 -22.02 0.91 5.31
CA PRO A 187 -21.60 1.88 4.31
C PRO A 187 -20.86 3.09 4.90
N GLU A 188 -20.88 3.29 6.21
CA GLU A 188 -20.10 4.34 6.86
C GLU A 188 -18.75 3.84 7.42
N PHE A 189 -18.47 2.54 7.32
CA PHE A 189 -17.20 1.97 7.76
C PHE A 189 -16.02 2.61 7.01
N VAL A 190 -15.09 3.18 7.77
CA VAL A 190 -13.80 3.72 7.30
C VAL A 190 -12.69 3.31 8.25
N ILE A 191 -11.48 3.25 7.74
CA ILE A 191 -10.26 3.12 8.53
C ILE A 191 -9.48 4.43 8.39
N PRO A 192 -9.22 5.16 9.48
CA PRO A 192 -8.46 6.40 9.42
C PRO A 192 -7.06 6.17 8.84
N LEU A 193 -6.59 7.11 8.02
CA LEU A 193 -5.20 7.10 7.55
C LEU A 193 -4.25 7.39 8.72
N GLY A 194 -3.08 6.76 8.72
CA GLY A 194 -2.08 6.92 9.77
C GLY A 194 -2.32 6.05 11.00
N GLN A 195 -3.06 4.94 10.86
CA GLN A 195 -3.24 3.94 11.91
C GLN A 195 -2.71 2.58 11.46
N ALA A 196 -1.67 2.11 12.12
CA ALA A 196 -1.16 0.75 11.98
C ALA A 196 -2.06 -0.26 12.73
N ILE A 197 -1.82 -1.54 12.51
CA ILE A 197 -2.51 -2.60 13.22
C ILE A 197 -1.54 -3.73 13.57
N VAL A 198 -1.64 -4.26 14.78
CA VAL A 198 -1.01 -5.52 15.15
C VAL A 198 -1.88 -6.65 14.59
N ARG A 199 -1.38 -7.32 13.56
CA ARG A 199 -2.06 -8.47 12.90
C ARG A 199 -1.92 -9.76 13.69
N ARG A 200 -0.83 -9.87 14.42
CA ARG A 200 -0.53 -11.00 15.29
C ARG A 200 0.23 -10.49 16.50
N GLU A 201 -0.26 -10.83 17.68
CA GLU A 201 0.44 -10.58 18.94
C GLU A 201 1.63 -11.54 19.07
N GLY A 202 2.72 -11.04 19.66
CA GLY A 202 3.94 -11.80 19.94
C GLY A 202 4.79 -11.15 21.03
N SER A 203 5.87 -11.82 21.44
CA SER A 203 6.70 -11.37 22.57
C SER A 203 8.20 -11.32 22.28
N ASP A 204 8.70 -11.98 21.20
CA ASP A 204 10.14 -12.18 21.04
C ASP A 204 10.76 -11.29 19.96
N VAL A 205 9.99 -10.91 18.95
CA VAL A 205 10.44 -10.06 17.85
C VAL A 205 9.26 -9.36 17.20
N THR A 206 9.40 -8.06 16.91
CA THR A 206 8.47 -7.29 16.06
C THR A 206 8.89 -7.43 14.61
N VAL A 207 7.95 -7.85 13.75
CA VAL A 207 8.11 -7.82 12.30
C VAL A 207 7.17 -6.77 11.72
N VAL A 208 7.73 -5.79 11.00
CA VAL A 208 6.93 -4.82 10.25
C VAL A 208 6.85 -5.28 8.80
N ALA A 209 5.64 -5.53 8.31
CA ALA A 209 5.41 -5.95 6.93
C ALA A 209 4.04 -5.50 6.43
N TYR A 210 3.91 -5.35 5.12
CA TYR A 210 2.68 -4.94 4.46
C TYR A 210 2.45 -5.70 3.16
N MET A 211 1.21 -5.65 2.66
CA MET A 211 0.81 -6.28 1.40
C MET A 211 1.11 -7.80 1.39
N GLY A 212 1.58 -8.33 0.26
CA GLY A 212 1.91 -9.75 0.13
C GLY A 212 2.97 -10.27 1.10
N MET A 213 3.84 -9.38 1.61
CA MET A 213 4.86 -9.78 2.60
C MET A 213 4.26 -10.08 3.97
N MET A 214 3.18 -9.40 4.34
CA MET A 214 2.44 -9.70 5.58
C MET A 214 1.99 -11.17 5.62
N TYR A 215 1.43 -11.69 4.54
CA TYR A 215 1.00 -13.09 4.46
C TYR A 215 2.19 -14.06 4.58
N ARG A 216 3.33 -13.73 3.94
CA ARG A 216 4.55 -14.56 4.08
C ARG A 216 5.12 -14.55 5.49
N VAL A 217 5.01 -13.41 6.20
CA VAL A 217 5.42 -13.34 7.61
C VAL A 217 4.49 -14.16 8.48
N LEU A 218 3.17 -14.16 8.23
CA LEU A 218 2.23 -15.03 8.96
C LEU A 218 2.59 -16.51 8.79
N GLU A 219 2.85 -16.96 7.55
CA GLU A 219 3.30 -18.33 7.28
C GLU A 219 4.65 -18.66 7.98
N ALA A 220 5.56 -17.69 8.03
CA ALA A 220 6.83 -17.85 8.73
C ALA A 220 6.64 -17.92 10.25
N ALA A 221 5.75 -17.10 10.81
CA ALA A 221 5.45 -17.07 12.23
C ALA A 221 4.84 -18.39 12.73
N GLU A 222 3.94 -19.03 11.95
CA GLU A 222 3.40 -20.35 12.28
C GLU A 222 4.49 -21.44 12.36
N GLU A 223 5.56 -21.30 11.57
CA GLU A 223 6.70 -22.23 11.62
C GLU A 223 7.62 -21.91 12.80
N LEU A 224 7.86 -20.65 13.09
CA LEU A 224 8.67 -20.18 14.20
C LEU A 224 8.04 -20.47 15.58
N ASP A 225 6.73 -20.58 15.67
CA ASP A 225 6.05 -21.03 16.90
C ASP A 225 6.51 -22.42 17.33
N LYS A 226 6.85 -23.30 16.39
CA LYS A 226 7.37 -24.65 16.68
C LYS A 226 8.78 -24.62 17.30
N ASP A 227 9.50 -23.54 17.02
CA ASP A 227 10.83 -23.26 17.60
C ASP A 227 10.72 -22.47 18.91
N GLY A 228 9.51 -22.14 19.37
CA GLY A 228 9.27 -21.34 20.56
C GLY A 228 9.53 -19.84 20.35
N ILE A 229 9.56 -19.35 19.12
CA ILE A 229 9.76 -17.92 18.80
C ILE A 229 8.39 -17.30 18.48
N SER A 230 7.96 -16.36 19.33
CA SER A 230 6.69 -15.65 19.23
C SER A 230 6.84 -14.33 18.48
N VAL A 231 6.35 -14.28 17.25
CA VAL A 231 6.45 -13.12 16.34
C VAL A 231 5.26 -12.18 16.53
N GLU A 232 5.53 -10.91 16.84
CA GLU A 232 4.56 -9.83 16.72
C GLU A 232 4.62 -9.24 15.32
N LEU A 233 3.46 -9.21 14.61
CA LEU A 233 3.39 -8.67 13.26
C LEU A 233 2.61 -7.37 13.24
N VAL A 234 3.28 -6.29 12.84
CA VAL A 234 2.70 -4.96 12.66
C VAL A 234 2.56 -4.65 11.17
N ASP A 235 1.34 -4.31 10.75
CA ASP A 235 1.04 -3.80 9.41
C ASP A 235 0.81 -2.29 9.50
N PRO A 236 1.66 -1.45 8.90
CA PRO A 236 1.52 0.00 8.95
C PRO A 236 0.29 0.51 8.18
N ARG A 237 -0.23 -0.20 7.18
CA ARG A 237 -1.35 0.16 6.31
C ARG A 237 -1.20 1.50 5.59
N THR A 238 -0.71 2.51 6.29
CA THR A 238 -0.37 3.84 5.77
C THR A 238 1.11 4.08 5.98
N LEU A 239 1.83 4.38 4.91
CA LEU A 239 3.26 4.68 4.98
C LEU A 239 3.49 6.17 5.28
N GLN A 240 2.59 7.04 4.77
CA GLN A 240 2.60 8.47 5.06
C GLN A 240 1.16 9.00 5.23
N PRO A 241 0.78 9.53 6.39
CA PRO A 241 1.54 9.54 7.64
C PRO A 241 1.70 8.14 8.24
N MET A 242 2.85 7.86 8.85
CA MET A 242 3.14 6.57 9.48
C MET A 242 2.74 6.60 10.97
N ASP A 243 2.12 5.52 11.44
CA ASP A 243 1.86 5.30 12.87
C ASP A 243 3.11 4.79 13.58
N THR A 244 4.03 5.70 13.83
CA THR A 244 5.28 5.41 14.52
C THR A 244 5.06 4.94 15.95
N ALA A 245 4.01 5.45 16.61
CA ALA A 245 3.70 5.10 17.99
C ALA A 245 3.38 3.61 18.16
N THR A 246 2.54 3.04 17.29
CA THR A 246 2.21 1.62 17.32
C THR A 246 3.44 0.75 17.01
N ILE A 247 4.25 1.13 16.00
CA ILE A 247 5.46 0.38 15.64
C ILE A 247 6.45 0.39 16.81
N LEU A 248 6.74 1.55 17.39
CA LEU A 248 7.69 1.67 18.50
C LEU A 248 7.19 1.00 19.79
N ALA A 249 5.89 1.04 20.08
CA ALA A 249 5.32 0.31 21.23
C ALA A 249 5.55 -1.21 21.08
N SER A 250 5.37 -1.75 19.87
CA SER A 250 5.65 -3.14 19.55
C SER A 250 7.14 -3.48 19.73
N VAL A 251 8.03 -2.64 19.18
CA VAL A 251 9.49 -2.84 19.32
C VAL A 251 9.95 -2.79 20.78
N ARG A 252 9.44 -1.84 21.58
CA ARG A 252 9.74 -1.77 23.01
C ARG A 252 9.24 -2.96 23.81
N LYS A 253 8.19 -3.63 23.35
CA LYS A 253 7.66 -4.85 23.95
C LYS A 253 8.55 -6.06 23.66
N THR A 254 9.08 -6.17 22.44
CA THR A 254 9.78 -7.37 21.95
C THR A 254 11.30 -7.22 21.94
N HIS A 255 11.82 -6.02 22.04
CA HIS A 255 13.25 -5.67 22.04
C HIS A 255 14.03 -6.06 20.78
N ARG A 256 13.35 -6.52 19.72
CA ARG A 256 13.93 -6.94 18.44
C ARG A 256 13.03 -6.54 17.29
N ALA A 257 13.63 -6.17 16.17
CA ALA A 257 12.88 -5.74 15.01
C ALA A 257 13.42 -6.29 13.70
N VAL A 258 12.50 -6.73 12.84
CA VAL A 258 12.76 -7.11 11.44
C VAL A 258 11.77 -6.37 10.53
N VAL A 259 12.26 -5.78 9.45
CA VAL A 259 11.41 -5.16 8.43
C VAL A 259 11.41 -6.00 7.17
N VAL A 260 10.23 -6.34 6.65
CA VAL A 260 10.08 -7.19 5.46
C VAL A 260 9.34 -6.43 4.36
N GLU A 261 10.02 -6.20 3.23
CA GLU A 261 9.44 -5.52 2.07
C GLU A 261 9.77 -6.22 0.74
N ALA A 262 8.88 -6.13 -0.24
CA ALA A 262 9.09 -6.74 -1.56
C ALA A 262 10.03 -5.92 -2.47
N GLY A 263 10.20 -4.64 -2.18
CA GLY A 263 11.08 -3.72 -2.90
C GLY A 263 12.56 -4.04 -2.76
N ALA A 264 13.39 -3.34 -3.52
CA ALA A 264 14.84 -3.37 -3.35
C ALA A 264 15.23 -2.73 -2.02
N GLY A 265 16.25 -3.27 -1.33
CA GLY A 265 16.63 -2.80 0.00
C GLY A 265 17.34 -1.45 0.04
N PHE A 266 17.87 -0.99 -1.09
CA PHE A 266 18.52 0.32 -1.17
C PHE A 266 17.47 1.43 -1.29
N ALA A 267 17.47 2.37 -0.34
CA ALA A 267 16.53 3.49 -0.28
C ALA A 267 15.03 3.08 -0.36
N GLY A 268 14.72 1.85 0.04
CA GLY A 268 13.34 1.36 0.20
C GLY A 268 12.73 1.80 1.52
N MET A 269 11.43 1.53 1.71
CA MET A 269 10.72 1.84 2.96
C MET A 269 11.33 1.13 4.18
N GLY A 270 11.90 -0.07 3.98
CA GLY A 270 12.60 -0.77 5.06
C GLY A 270 13.83 -0.02 5.57
N SER A 271 14.46 0.82 4.76
CA SER A 271 15.58 1.66 5.20
C SER A 271 15.10 2.76 6.14
N GLU A 272 13.98 3.41 5.80
CA GLU A 272 13.36 4.44 6.63
C GLU A 272 12.85 3.85 7.96
N LEU A 273 12.14 2.73 7.90
CA LEU A 273 11.67 2.04 9.11
C LEU A 273 12.81 1.61 10.03
N ALA A 274 13.90 1.10 9.48
CA ALA A 274 15.07 0.72 10.27
C ALA A 274 15.75 1.95 10.91
N ALA A 275 15.86 3.07 10.19
CA ALA A 275 16.37 4.31 10.72
C ALA A 275 15.48 4.84 11.85
N LEU A 276 14.17 4.96 11.62
CA LEU A 276 13.18 5.42 12.58
C LEU A 276 13.21 4.58 13.88
N ILE A 277 13.22 3.25 13.76
CA ILE A 277 13.27 2.35 14.92
C ILE A 277 14.59 2.55 15.68
N THR A 278 15.72 2.62 14.96
CA THR A 278 17.03 2.82 15.57
C THR A 278 17.15 4.20 16.26
N GLU A 279 16.62 5.26 15.65
CA GLU A 279 16.67 6.61 16.23
C GLU A 279 15.79 6.77 17.48
N GLN A 280 14.63 6.09 17.53
CA GLN A 280 13.63 6.32 18.56
C GLN A 280 13.47 5.19 19.59
N ALA A 281 14.11 4.05 19.38
CA ALA A 281 14.07 2.90 20.27
C ALA A 281 15.44 2.22 20.43
N PHE A 282 16.57 2.94 20.20
CA PHE A 282 17.92 2.37 20.28
C PHE A 282 18.20 1.67 21.60
N ASP A 283 17.85 2.33 22.71
CA ASP A 283 18.07 1.79 24.06
C ASP A 283 17.13 0.61 24.43
N ASP A 284 16.10 0.38 23.61
CA ASP A 284 15.16 -0.72 23.78
C ASP A 284 15.55 -1.96 22.95
N LEU A 285 16.60 -1.88 22.09
CA LEU A 285 16.97 -2.94 21.16
C LEU A 285 18.04 -3.87 21.71
N ASP A 286 17.79 -5.18 21.70
CA ASP A 286 18.75 -6.24 22.03
C ASP A 286 19.63 -6.66 20.83
N ALA A 287 19.23 -6.28 19.61
CA ALA A 287 19.91 -6.61 18.36
C ALA A 287 19.74 -5.49 17.33
N PRO A 288 20.63 -5.36 16.33
CA PRO A 288 20.40 -4.46 15.20
C PRO A 288 19.09 -4.75 14.48
N VAL A 289 18.45 -3.69 13.98
CA VAL A 289 17.25 -3.85 13.13
C VAL A 289 17.64 -4.50 11.81
N GLU A 290 17.08 -5.67 11.53
CA GLU A 290 17.36 -6.43 10.31
C GLU A 290 16.30 -6.17 9.23
N ARG A 291 16.71 -6.27 7.97
CA ARG A 291 15.82 -6.08 6.83
C ARG A 291 15.84 -7.28 5.90
N VAL A 292 14.66 -7.76 5.54
CA VAL A 292 14.48 -8.79 4.51
C VAL A 292 13.81 -8.14 3.29
N THR A 293 14.57 -7.95 2.24
CA THR A 293 14.14 -7.16 1.08
C THR A 293 14.23 -7.96 -0.22
N GLY A 294 13.55 -7.50 -1.25
CA GLY A 294 13.72 -8.04 -2.58
C GLY A 294 15.15 -7.84 -3.10
N ALA A 295 15.59 -8.71 -4.01
CA ALA A 295 16.89 -8.59 -4.63
C ALA A 295 17.03 -7.27 -5.42
N SER A 296 18.24 -6.69 -5.48
CA SER A 296 18.54 -5.47 -6.22
C SER A 296 18.66 -5.75 -7.73
N ALA A 297 17.55 -6.12 -8.34
CA ALA A 297 17.43 -6.40 -9.77
C ALA A 297 16.03 -6.04 -10.27
N PRO A 298 15.84 -5.69 -11.55
CA PRO A 298 14.52 -5.62 -12.16
C PRO A 298 13.78 -6.94 -12.03
N MET A 299 12.43 -6.91 -12.00
CA MET A 299 11.63 -8.12 -11.90
C MET A 299 11.80 -8.99 -13.17
N PRO A 300 12.24 -10.24 -13.03
CA PRO A 300 12.34 -11.15 -14.17
C PRO A 300 10.97 -11.67 -14.61
N TYR A 301 10.86 -12.11 -15.87
CA TYR A 301 9.63 -12.69 -16.42
C TYR A 301 9.41 -14.13 -15.95
N ALA A 302 10.48 -14.93 -15.87
CA ALA A 302 10.37 -16.34 -15.51
C ALA A 302 9.89 -16.53 -14.07
N ARG A 303 8.86 -17.34 -13.86
CA ARG A 303 8.18 -17.54 -12.56
C ARG A 303 9.11 -17.93 -11.41
N ASN A 304 10.09 -18.79 -11.69
CA ASN A 304 11.08 -19.20 -10.68
C ASN A 304 11.99 -18.02 -10.27
N LEU A 305 12.39 -17.18 -11.21
CA LEU A 305 13.21 -16.00 -10.96
C LEU A 305 12.40 -14.88 -10.30
N GLU A 306 11.12 -14.69 -10.70
CA GLU A 306 10.20 -13.77 -10.03
C GLU A 306 10.04 -14.12 -8.54
N ARG A 307 9.91 -15.41 -8.22
CA ARG A 307 9.88 -15.88 -6.82
C ARG A 307 11.19 -15.63 -6.10
N ALA A 308 12.32 -15.86 -6.75
CA ALA A 308 13.66 -15.64 -6.17
C ALA A 308 13.97 -14.14 -5.95
N LYS A 309 13.31 -13.23 -6.72
CA LYS A 309 13.46 -11.79 -6.59
C LYS A 309 12.85 -11.25 -5.29
N THR A 310 11.76 -11.84 -4.80
CA THR A 310 11.05 -11.40 -3.60
C THR A 310 11.49 -12.17 -2.37
N PRO A 311 11.41 -11.59 -1.15
CA PRO A 311 11.71 -12.32 0.09
C PRO A 311 10.97 -13.64 0.18
N SER A 312 11.68 -14.74 0.40
CA SER A 312 11.05 -16.03 0.65
C SER A 312 10.71 -16.22 2.13
N LYS A 313 9.79 -17.14 2.42
CA LYS A 313 9.47 -17.54 3.80
C LYS A 313 10.71 -18.01 4.56
N GLU A 314 11.55 -18.83 3.92
CA GLU A 314 12.79 -19.40 4.49
C GLU A 314 13.76 -18.28 4.90
N LYS A 315 13.91 -17.23 4.05
CA LYS A 315 14.78 -16.09 4.35
C LYS A 315 14.26 -15.28 5.52
N ILE A 316 12.94 -15.12 5.63
CA ILE A 316 12.29 -14.44 6.77
C ILE A 316 12.57 -15.24 8.05
N ILE A 317 12.36 -16.57 8.04
CA ILE A 317 12.61 -17.46 9.19
C ILE A 317 14.08 -17.40 9.60
N GLU A 318 15.00 -17.55 8.66
CA GLU A 318 16.46 -17.47 8.92
C GLU A 318 16.85 -16.15 9.62
N THR A 319 16.31 -15.04 9.11
CA THR A 319 16.61 -13.72 9.68
C THR A 319 16.04 -13.57 11.08
N ILE A 320 14.79 -13.99 11.32
CA ILE A 320 14.17 -13.93 12.64
C ILE A 320 14.92 -14.81 13.66
N ARG A 321 15.27 -16.04 13.29
CA ARG A 321 16.08 -16.92 14.15
C ARG A 321 17.42 -16.27 14.54
N ARG A 322 18.09 -15.62 13.58
CA ARG A 322 19.35 -14.91 13.84
C ARG A 322 19.16 -13.75 14.82
N VAL A 323 18.15 -12.94 14.63
CA VAL A 323 17.82 -11.79 15.50
C VAL A 323 17.45 -12.23 16.91
N CYS A 324 16.77 -13.37 17.05
CA CYS A 324 16.40 -13.95 18.34
C CYS A 324 17.54 -14.74 19.01
N GLY A 325 18.74 -14.81 18.41
CA GLY A 325 19.87 -15.57 18.96
C GLY A 325 19.73 -17.08 18.86
N ALA A 326 18.70 -17.56 18.16
CA ALA A 326 18.45 -18.99 17.91
C ALA A 326 19.30 -19.51 16.72
N ASN A 327 20.56 -19.11 16.64
CA ASN A 327 21.49 -19.74 15.70
C ASN A 327 21.76 -21.16 16.20
N GLY A 328 21.37 -22.14 15.41
CA GLY A 328 21.67 -23.51 15.69
C GLY A 328 23.15 -23.65 16.04
N SER A 329 23.40 -24.29 17.16
CA SER A 329 24.74 -24.78 17.50
C SER A 329 25.29 -25.54 16.30
N HIS A 330 26.33 -25.03 15.68
CA HIS A 330 27.14 -25.72 14.69
C HIS A 330 27.88 -26.87 15.35
#